data_acf6496524c63fd4e039e7a697d82335
#
_entry.id   acf6496524c63fd4e039e7a697d82335
#
_cell.length_a   1.000
_cell.length_b   1.000
_cell.length_c   1.000
_cell.angle_alpha   90.00
_cell.angle_beta   90.00
_cell.angle_gamma   90.00
#
_symmetry.space_group_name_H-M   'P 1'
#
loop_
_entity.id
_entity.type
_entity.pdbx_description
1 polymer ?
#
loop_
_entity_poly.entity_id
_entity_poly.type
_entity_poly.pdbx_seq_one_letter_code
_entity_poly.pdbx_strand_id
1 'polypeptide(L)'
;MKKTVMMICAAVLMSGCQSDRDEAPTTETVEQETAAVSERVTRQRSAAGEPTAAATLEIQGDPTRDIPRLQGQFADPGMGLANIVDGSSPEAFAQSLVLIASETSAEQYAELDSSLRFLRMYSSAAWGGLPGLYQSLDNMTGEEIIDHARRLQAERRGQR
;
A
#
# COMPACT_ATOMS: atom_id res chain seq x y z
N MET A 1 2.24 33.76 35.72
CA MET A 1 2.35 32.70 36.75
C MET A 1 3.14 31.55 36.15
N LYS A 2 4.29 31.30 36.73
CA LYS A 2 5.25 30.24 36.35
C LYS A 2 4.74 28.90 36.84
N LYS A 3 4.84 27.82 36.05
CA LYS A 3 4.93 26.41 36.48
C LYS A 3 5.43 25.61 35.28
N THR A 4 6.69 25.34 35.23
CA THR A 4 7.48 24.25 35.81
C THR A 4 7.42 22.96 34.94
N VAL A 5 8.49 22.78 34.23
CA VAL A 5 9.20 21.61 33.70
C VAL A 5 8.93 20.33 34.52
N MET A 6 8.68 19.24 33.82
CA MET A 6 9.03 17.93 34.32
C MET A 6 9.52 17.05 33.16
N MET A 7 10.82 16.92 33.15
CA MET A 7 11.66 16.06 32.30
C MET A 7 11.70 14.70 32.99
N ILE A 8 11.29 13.65 32.28
CA ILE A 8 11.56 12.27 32.72
C ILE A 8 12.26 11.56 31.57
N CYS A 9 13.58 11.44 31.71
CA CYS A 9 14.42 10.48 31.03
C CYS A 9 14.20 9.09 31.61
N ALA A 10 13.90 8.12 30.79
CA ALA A 10 14.08 6.72 31.15
C ALA A 10 14.87 6.04 30.02
N ALA A 11 16.16 5.91 30.26
CA ALA A 11 17.05 5.02 29.53
C ALA A 11 16.81 3.58 30.00
N VAL A 12 16.55 2.69 29.07
CA VAL A 12 16.65 1.24 29.31
C VAL A 12 17.62 0.65 28.31
N LEU A 13 18.82 0.41 28.82
CA LEU A 13 19.84 -0.48 28.25
C LEU A 13 19.44 -1.92 28.55
N MET A 14 19.33 -2.76 27.56
CA MET A 14 19.44 -4.21 27.71
C MET A 14 20.29 -4.76 26.58
N SER A 15 21.43 -5.05 26.96
CA SER A 15 22.47 -6.01 26.67
C SER A 15 21.99 -7.42 26.34
N GLY A 16 22.64 -8.01 25.34
CA GLY A 16 23.20 -9.37 25.41
C GLY A 16 22.31 -10.47 24.87
N CYS A 17 22.75 -11.17 23.85
CA CYS A 17 23.53 -12.40 23.97
C CYS A 17 23.93 -12.88 22.56
N GLN A 18 25.23 -12.99 22.40
CA GLN A 18 25.87 -13.84 21.40
C GLN A 18 25.60 -15.31 21.74
N SER A 19 25.39 -16.10 20.73
CA SER A 19 25.68 -17.55 20.77
C SER A 19 26.24 -17.92 19.43
N ASP A 20 27.56 -17.94 19.41
CA ASP A 20 28.38 -18.77 18.53
C ASP A 20 27.98 -20.26 18.71
N ARG A 21 27.82 -20.93 17.61
CA ARG A 21 28.05 -22.35 17.54
C ARG A 21 28.44 -22.73 16.12
N ASP A 22 29.77 -22.78 15.93
CA ASP A 22 30.45 -23.61 14.93
C ASP A 22 30.01 -25.05 15.07
N GLU A 23 29.72 -25.69 13.98
CA GLU A 23 30.15 -27.05 13.66
C GLU A 23 29.81 -27.41 12.21
N ALA A 24 30.81 -27.53 11.37
CA ALA A 24 30.84 -28.32 10.16
C ALA A 24 31.80 -29.52 10.45
N PRO A 25 31.99 -30.51 9.60
CA PRO A 25 31.26 -31.01 8.44
C PRO A 25 31.04 -32.54 8.50
N THR A 26 30.16 -33.11 7.70
CA THR A 26 30.34 -34.50 7.25
C THR A 26 29.77 -34.70 5.86
N THR A 27 30.68 -34.93 4.95
CA THR A 27 30.56 -35.48 3.62
C THR A 27 30.00 -36.91 3.72
N GLU A 28 28.92 -37.19 2.99
CA GLU A 28 28.75 -38.56 2.46
C GLU A 28 27.96 -38.50 1.15
N THR A 29 28.69 -38.91 0.15
CA THR A 29 28.32 -39.29 -1.21
C THR A 29 27.44 -40.52 -1.19
N VAL A 30 26.25 -40.42 -1.77
CA VAL A 30 25.64 -41.61 -2.39
C VAL A 30 25.08 -41.18 -3.74
N GLU A 31 25.78 -41.64 -4.75
CA GLU A 31 25.31 -41.71 -6.13
C GLU A 31 24.18 -42.75 -6.27
N GLN A 32 23.40 -42.50 -7.30
CA GLN A 32 22.59 -43.48 -8.02
C GLN A 32 21.18 -43.78 -7.49
N GLU A 33 20.16 -43.28 -8.14
CA GLU A 33 19.42 -44.10 -9.10
C GLU A 33 18.51 -43.24 -9.96
N THR A 34 18.72 -43.42 -11.22
CA THR A 34 18.11 -42.85 -12.38
C THR A 34 16.67 -43.24 -12.57
N ALA A 35 15.97 -42.33 -13.25
CA ALA A 35 14.93 -42.58 -14.27
C ALA A 35 13.55 -43.08 -13.81
N ALA A 36 12.57 -42.37 -14.35
CA ALA A 36 11.17 -42.78 -14.48
C ALA A 36 10.18 -42.25 -13.44
N VAL A 37 10.05 -40.93 -13.31
CA VAL A 37 8.73 -40.31 -13.06
C VAL A 37 8.67 -38.90 -13.67
N SER A 38 8.94 -38.80 -14.95
CA SER A 38 8.82 -37.51 -15.67
C SER A 38 7.78 -37.56 -16.77
N GLU A 39 6.66 -38.22 -16.54
CA GLU A 39 5.61 -38.28 -17.57
C GLU A 39 4.19 -38.32 -17.03
N ARG A 40 3.91 -37.71 -15.89
CA ARG A 40 2.54 -37.67 -15.35
C ARG A 40 2.07 -36.33 -14.76
N VAL A 41 2.72 -35.23 -15.07
CA VAL A 41 2.25 -33.89 -14.60
C VAL A 41 1.89 -32.96 -15.77
N THR A 42 1.84 -33.44 -17.01
CA THR A 42 1.54 -32.61 -18.18
C THR A 42 0.14 -32.82 -18.74
N ARG A 43 -0.83 -33.31 -17.95
CA ARG A 43 -2.18 -33.53 -18.47
C ARG A 43 -3.31 -33.08 -17.59
N GLN A 44 -3.13 -31.99 -16.86
CA GLN A 44 -4.25 -31.38 -16.15
C GLN A 44 -4.17 -29.86 -16.12
N ARG A 45 -3.78 -29.27 -17.26
CA ARG A 45 -3.84 -27.82 -17.45
C ARG A 45 -4.52 -27.50 -18.79
N SER A 46 -5.71 -28.07 -18.99
CA SER A 46 -6.57 -27.75 -20.11
C SER A 46 -8.03 -27.85 -19.69
N ALA A 47 -8.39 -27.11 -18.66
CA ALA A 47 -9.69 -26.51 -18.53
C ALA A 47 -9.36 -25.04 -18.27
N ALA A 48 -8.85 -24.41 -19.31
CA ALA A 48 -8.72 -22.99 -19.39
C ALA A 48 -10.12 -22.42 -19.40
N GLY A 49 -10.50 -21.83 -18.26
CA GLY A 49 -11.27 -20.61 -18.37
C GLY A 49 -10.42 -19.68 -19.23
N GLU A 50 -11.01 -19.15 -20.28
CA GLU A 50 -10.46 -18.02 -21.02
C GLU A 50 -9.93 -17.02 -20.01
N PRO A 51 -8.75 -16.41 -20.22
CA PRO A 51 -8.38 -15.25 -19.45
C PRO A 51 -9.49 -14.22 -19.71
N THR A 52 -10.40 -14.11 -18.76
CA THR A 52 -11.29 -12.96 -18.66
C THR A 52 -10.33 -11.79 -18.78
N ALA A 53 -10.42 -11.06 -19.87
CA ALA A 53 -9.59 -9.90 -20.13
C ALA A 53 -9.59 -9.09 -18.83
N ALA A 54 -8.47 -9.11 -18.13
CA ALA A 54 -8.32 -8.36 -16.91
C ALA A 54 -8.64 -6.93 -17.33
N ALA A 55 -9.77 -6.43 -16.88
CA ALA A 55 -10.23 -5.11 -17.24
C ALA A 55 -9.16 -4.15 -16.77
N THR A 56 -8.43 -3.60 -17.71
CA THR A 56 -7.29 -2.76 -17.46
C THR A 56 -7.84 -1.44 -16.94
N LEU A 57 -7.55 -1.13 -15.69
CA LEU A 57 -7.79 0.20 -15.15
C LEU A 57 -6.84 1.18 -15.83
N GLU A 58 -7.40 2.20 -16.46
CA GLU A 58 -6.64 3.23 -17.15
C GLU A 58 -6.51 4.47 -16.27
N ILE A 59 -5.27 4.95 -16.15
CA ILE A 59 -4.97 6.21 -15.49
C ILE A 59 -5.29 7.35 -16.45
N GLN A 60 -6.19 8.23 -16.06
CA GLN A 60 -6.49 9.45 -16.81
C GLN A 60 -5.94 10.68 -16.08
N GLY A 61 -5.28 11.54 -16.84
CA GLY A 61 -4.67 12.78 -16.36
C GLY A 61 -3.19 12.64 -16.05
N ASP A 62 -2.59 13.78 -15.75
CA ASP A 62 -1.18 13.90 -15.38
C ASP A 62 -1.08 13.91 -13.84
N PRO A 63 -0.48 12.88 -13.22
CA PRO A 63 -0.40 12.77 -11.76
C PRO A 63 0.42 13.90 -11.12
N THR A 64 1.21 14.64 -11.91
CA THR A 64 1.95 15.81 -11.41
C THR A 64 1.07 17.06 -11.27
N ARG A 65 -0.06 17.11 -11.97
CA ARG A 65 -0.96 18.28 -12.05
C ARG A 65 -2.30 18.05 -11.35
N ASP A 66 -2.79 16.85 -11.41
CA ASP A 66 -4.06 16.47 -10.78
C ASP A 66 -3.99 15.10 -10.16
N ILE A 67 -4.89 14.83 -9.20
CA ILE A 67 -5.08 13.47 -8.69
C ILE A 67 -5.59 12.60 -9.84
N PRO A 68 -4.94 11.46 -10.12
CA PRO A 68 -5.31 10.60 -11.24
C PRO A 68 -6.77 10.15 -11.13
N ARG A 69 -7.45 10.12 -12.26
CA ARG A 69 -8.78 9.51 -12.37
C ARG A 69 -8.60 8.11 -12.95
N LEU A 70 -9.17 7.12 -12.30
CA LEU A 70 -9.15 5.76 -12.82
C LEU A 70 -10.48 5.47 -13.52
N GLN A 71 -10.39 4.88 -14.70
CA GLN A 71 -11.52 4.36 -15.46
C GLN A 71 -11.27 2.90 -15.79
N GLY A 72 -12.32 2.09 -15.68
CA GLY A 72 -12.27 0.67 -15.96
C GLY A 72 -13.20 -0.12 -15.06
N GLN A 73 -12.98 -1.42 -15.00
CA GLN A 73 -13.71 -2.30 -14.10
C GLN A 73 -13.02 -2.36 -12.75
N PHE A 74 -13.76 -2.00 -11.72
CA PHE A 74 -13.38 -2.21 -10.34
C PHE A 74 -13.74 -3.65 -9.93
N ALA A 75 -13.01 -4.20 -8.96
CA ALA A 75 -13.34 -5.50 -8.39
C ALA A 75 -14.60 -5.43 -7.52
N ASP A 76 -15.11 -6.58 -7.15
CA ASP A 76 -16.06 -6.68 -6.05
C ASP A 76 -15.38 -6.24 -4.74
N PRO A 77 -16.17 -5.90 -3.68
CA PRO A 77 -15.61 -5.48 -2.41
C PRO A 77 -14.51 -6.42 -1.93
N GLY A 78 -13.31 -5.92 -1.87
CA GLY A 78 -12.11 -6.63 -1.48
C GLY A 78 -11.34 -5.86 -0.41
N MET A 79 -10.10 -6.25 -0.19
CA MET A 79 -9.22 -5.63 0.80
C MET A 79 -8.31 -4.53 0.21
N GLY A 80 -8.63 -4.03 -0.97
CA GLY A 80 -7.78 -3.07 -1.69
C GLY A 80 -7.48 -1.81 -0.88
N LEU A 81 -8.39 -1.33 -0.04
CA LEU A 81 -8.16 -0.20 0.85
C LEU A 81 -7.11 -0.45 1.94
N ALA A 82 -6.76 -1.70 2.23
CA ALA A 82 -5.68 -2.04 3.15
C ALA A 82 -4.29 -1.96 2.51
N ASN A 83 -4.21 -1.80 1.18
CA ASN A 83 -2.94 -1.62 0.50
C ASN A 83 -2.32 -0.26 0.84
N ILE A 84 -1.00 -0.28 1.00
CA ILE A 84 -0.21 0.91 1.33
C ILE A 84 0.04 1.73 0.06
N VAL A 85 -0.04 3.04 0.21
CA VAL A 85 0.25 3.99 -0.86
C VAL A 85 1.72 4.38 -0.83
N ASP A 86 2.36 4.40 -2.00
CA ASP A 86 3.70 4.94 -2.21
C ASP A 86 3.61 6.40 -2.65
N GLY A 87 3.93 7.31 -1.74
CA GLY A 87 3.95 8.76 -1.97
C GLY A 87 5.29 9.31 -2.44
N SER A 88 6.27 8.46 -2.75
CA SER A 88 7.64 8.88 -3.13
C SER A 88 7.70 9.66 -4.43
N SER A 89 6.81 9.38 -5.37
CA SER A 89 6.65 10.13 -6.62
C SER A 89 5.19 10.16 -7.08
N PRO A 90 4.81 11.11 -7.94
CA PRO A 90 3.45 11.16 -8.52
C PRO A 90 3.08 9.89 -9.29
N GLU A 91 4.05 9.30 -9.98
CA GLU A 91 3.86 8.08 -10.77
C GLU A 91 3.67 6.86 -9.87
N ALA A 92 4.47 6.74 -8.80
CA ALA A 92 4.35 5.67 -7.81
C ALA A 92 3.00 5.77 -7.08
N PHE A 93 2.58 6.99 -6.73
CA PHE A 93 1.28 7.24 -6.14
C PHE A 93 0.14 6.79 -7.07
N ALA A 94 0.20 7.16 -8.36
CA ALA A 94 -0.79 6.74 -9.33
C ALA A 94 -0.87 5.22 -9.50
N GLN A 95 0.27 4.53 -9.50
CA GLN A 95 0.33 3.06 -9.57
C GLN A 95 -0.27 2.41 -8.33
N SER A 96 -0.02 2.96 -7.14
CA SER A 96 -0.63 2.48 -5.90
C SER A 96 -2.16 2.62 -5.93
N LEU A 97 -2.69 3.71 -6.50
CA LEU A 97 -4.13 3.87 -6.69
C LEU A 97 -4.72 2.83 -7.65
N VAL A 98 -3.99 2.47 -8.72
CA VAL A 98 -4.42 1.39 -9.63
C VAL A 98 -4.49 0.06 -8.90
N LEU A 99 -3.49 -0.26 -8.08
CA LEU A 99 -3.48 -1.48 -7.27
C LEU A 99 -4.67 -1.51 -6.32
N ILE A 100 -4.91 -0.44 -5.57
CA ILE A 100 -6.06 -0.31 -4.68
C ILE A 100 -7.36 -0.50 -5.46
N ALA A 101 -7.52 0.16 -6.59
CA ALA A 101 -8.73 0.12 -7.40
C ALA A 101 -8.98 -1.28 -7.99
N SER A 102 -7.94 -2.05 -8.31
CA SER A 102 -8.06 -3.41 -8.82
C SER A 102 -8.61 -4.41 -7.80
N GLU A 103 -8.56 -4.07 -6.52
CA GLU A 103 -8.97 -4.91 -5.40
C GLU A 103 -10.11 -4.28 -4.57
N THR A 104 -10.77 -3.26 -5.11
CA THR A 104 -11.78 -2.47 -4.39
C THR A 104 -13.01 -2.28 -5.26
N SER A 105 -14.19 -2.20 -4.67
CA SER A 105 -15.40 -1.83 -5.40
C SER A 105 -15.37 -0.36 -5.85
N ALA A 106 -16.16 -0.05 -6.86
CA ALA A 106 -16.30 1.32 -7.34
C ALA A 106 -16.73 2.30 -6.25
N GLU A 107 -17.59 1.88 -5.32
CA GLU A 107 -18.07 2.71 -4.21
C GLU A 107 -16.96 3.00 -3.21
N GLN A 108 -16.21 1.98 -2.80
CA GLN A 108 -15.06 2.13 -1.90
C GLN A 108 -13.98 3.03 -2.52
N TYR A 109 -13.68 2.83 -3.81
CA TYR A 109 -12.71 3.68 -4.49
C TYR A 109 -13.22 5.13 -4.63
N ALA A 110 -14.49 5.35 -4.90
CA ALA A 110 -15.06 6.70 -4.97
C ALA A 110 -14.96 7.45 -3.62
N GLU A 111 -15.04 6.74 -2.50
CA GLU A 111 -14.81 7.34 -1.18
C GLU A 111 -13.34 7.75 -1.00
N LEU A 112 -12.40 6.91 -1.41
CA LEU A 112 -10.97 7.25 -1.40
C LEU A 112 -10.68 8.44 -2.32
N ASP A 113 -11.18 8.44 -3.57
CA ASP A 113 -10.98 9.55 -4.52
C ASP A 113 -11.54 10.88 -3.98
N SER A 114 -12.75 10.85 -3.39
CA SER A 114 -13.35 12.05 -2.80
C SER A 114 -12.52 12.54 -1.59
N SER A 115 -11.97 11.64 -0.79
CA SER A 115 -11.09 11.96 0.34
C SER A 115 -9.78 12.60 -0.12
N LEU A 116 -9.15 12.06 -1.15
CA LEU A 116 -7.94 12.62 -1.75
C LEU A 116 -8.17 14.04 -2.29
N ARG A 117 -9.30 14.25 -3.01
CA ARG A 117 -9.67 15.60 -3.52
C ARG A 117 -9.96 16.57 -2.40
N PHE A 118 -10.58 16.12 -1.32
CA PHE A 118 -10.78 16.94 -0.14
C PHE A 118 -9.44 17.32 0.50
N LEU A 119 -8.51 16.38 0.68
CA LEU A 119 -7.17 16.65 1.23
C LEU A 119 -6.38 17.62 0.35
N ARG A 120 -6.47 17.47 -0.98
CA ARG A 120 -5.85 18.42 -1.91
C ARG A 120 -6.31 19.88 -1.69
N MET A 121 -7.57 20.06 -1.35
CA MET A 121 -8.13 21.41 -1.18
C MET A 121 -7.88 21.98 0.22
N TYR A 122 -7.77 21.14 1.23
CA TYR A 122 -7.85 21.58 2.63
C TYR A 122 -6.68 21.18 3.50
N SER A 123 -5.84 20.23 3.10
CA SER A 123 -4.64 19.87 3.84
C SER A 123 -3.54 20.91 3.66
N SER A 124 -2.84 21.23 4.74
CA SER A 124 -1.66 22.10 4.68
C SER A 124 -0.51 21.47 3.88
N ALA A 125 -0.43 20.15 3.82
CA ALA A 125 0.54 19.44 3.00
C ALA A 125 0.37 19.74 1.49
N ALA A 126 -0.85 20.01 1.04
CA ALA A 126 -1.13 20.37 -0.34
C ALA A 126 -0.65 21.78 -0.74
N TRP A 127 -0.26 22.63 0.22
CA TRP A 127 0.31 23.96 -0.09
C TRP A 127 1.67 23.87 -0.81
N GLY A 128 2.40 22.76 -0.61
CA GLY A 128 3.60 22.42 -1.39
C GLY A 128 3.31 21.81 -2.77
N GLY A 129 2.04 21.83 -3.20
CA GLY A 129 1.58 21.15 -4.40
C GLY A 129 1.26 19.68 -4.18
N LEU A 130 0.94 18.99 -5.28
CA LEU A 130 0.62 17.54 -5.22
C LEU A 130 1.78 16.68 -4.68
N PRO A 131 3.05 16.92 -5.04
CA PRO A 131 4.14 16.14 -4.47
C PRO A 131 4.20 16.22 -2.95
N GLY A 132 3.94 17.39 -2.36
CA GLY A 132 3.88 17.56 -0.91
C GLY A 132 2.72 16.79 -0.28
N LEU A 133 1.56 16.79 -0.93
CA LEU A 133 0.43 15.98 -0.50
C LEU A 133 0.78 14.49 -0.56
N TYR A 134 1.31 13.99 -1.67
CA TYR A 134 1.66 12.58 -1.83
C TYR A 134 2.67 12.11 -0.78
N GLN A 135 3.73 12.89 -0.55
CA GLN A 135 4.69 12.61 0.51
C GLN A 135 4.04 12.56 1.92
N SER A 136 3.02 13.35 2.17
CA SER A 136 2.32 13.33 3.47
C SER A 136 1.43 12.10 3.64
N LEU A 137 1.07 11.44 2.54
CA LEU A 137 0.26 10.23 2.50
C LEU A 137 1.11 8.96 2.30
N ASP A 138 2.43 9.11 2.19
CA ASP A 138 3.35 8.00 2.03
C ASP A 138 3.24 7.00 3.17
N ASN A 139 3.25 5.73 2.84
CA ASN A 139 3.09 4.61 3.78
C ASN A 139 1.73 4.56 4.51
N MET A 140 0.73 5.34 4.10
CA MET A 140 -0.64 5.22 4.60
C MET A 140 -1.43 4.21 3.76
N THR A 141 -2.37 3.53 4.40
CA THR A 141 -3.36 2.72 3.69
C THR A 141 -4.50 3.58 3.14
N GLY A 142 -5.25 3.06 2.17
CA GLY A 142 -6.44 3.75 1.65
C GLY A 142 -7.45 4.08 2.75
N GLU A 143 -7.63 3.20 3.74
CA GLU A 143 -8.50 3.43 4.90
C GLU A 143 -8.00 4.58 5.78
N GLU A 144 -6.70 4.62 6.06
CA GLU A 144 -6.10 5.69 6.86
C GLU A 144 -6.21 7.05 6.18
N ILE A 145 -6.11 7.09 4.85
CA ILE A 145 -6.32 8.31 4.07
C ILE A 145 -7.77 8.82 4.19
N ILE A 146 -8.74 7.91 4.10
CA ILE A 146 -10.16 8.25 4.28
C ILE A 146 -10.39 8.79 5.70
N ASP A 147 -9.86 8.14 6.71
CA ASP A 147 -9.99 8.57 8.11
C ASP A 147 -9.27 9.89 8.38
N HIS A 148 -8.13 10.13 7.73
CA HIS A 148 -7.44 11.40 7.82
C HIS A 148 -8.29 12.55 7.23
N ALA A 149 -8.90 12.33 6.08
CA ALA A 149 -9.81 13.28 5.47
C ALA A 149 -11.03 13.57 6.35
N ARG A 150 -11.63 12.52 6.94
CA ARG A 150 -12.78 12.65 7.85
C ARG A 150 -12.43 13.46 9.11
N ARG A 151 -11.28 13.22 9.71
CA ARG A 151 -10.79 13.98 10.87
C ARG A 151 -10.64 15.46 10.53
N LEU A 152 -9.94 15.77 9.44
CA LEU A 152 -9.77 17.15 8.99
C LEU A 152 -11.11 17.84 8.69
N GLN A 153 -12.07 17.10 8.12
CA GLN A 153 -13.41 17.60 7.86
C GLN A 153 -14.18 17.93 9.17
N ALA A 154 -14.06 17.07 10.18
CA ALA A 154 -14.68 17.29 11.48
C ALA A 154 -14.09 18.52 12.21
N GLU A 155 -12.76 18.68 12.20
CA GLU A 155 -12.07 19.83 12.75
C GLU A 155 -12.54 21.15 12.13
N ARG A 156 -12.70 21.17 10.81
CA ARG A 156 -13.19 22.37 10.10
C ARG A 156 -14.64 22.70 10.39
N ARG A 157 -15.47 21.68 10.65
CA ARG A 157 -16.88 21.90 11.07
C ARG A 157 -16.95 22.49 12.48
N GLY A 158 -16.08 22.06 13.38
CA GLY A 158 -16.02 22.56 14.77
C GLY A 158 -15.48 24.01 14.89
N GLN A 159 -14.84 24.54 13.85
CA GLN A 159 -14.28 25.89 13.82
C GLN A 159 -15.26 26.95 13.23
N ARG A 160 -16.42 26.56 12.75
CA ARG A 160 -17.47 27.44 12.20
C ARG A 160 -18.54 27.75 13.22
#